data_4b8c3a13b134704198ccf19b4e7882a2
#
_entry.id   4b8c3a13b134704198ccf19b4e7882a2
#
_cell.length_a   1.000
_cell.length_b   1.000
_cell.length_c   1.000
_cell.angle_alpha   90.00
_cell.angle_beta   90.00
_cell.angle_gamma   90.00
#
_symmetry.space_group_name_H-M   'P 1'
#
loop_
_entity.id
_entity.type
_entity.pdbx_description
1 polymer ?
#
loop_
_entity_poly.entity_id
_entity_poly.type
_entity_poly.pdbx_seq_one_letter_code
_entity_poly.pdbx_strand_id
1 'polypeptide(L)'
;VIERTLFTDDHKQFRDSFRKFLEKEVVPFHGDWEDQGYVDRKVWTKAGEAGFLCPSMPEEYGGAGADRLYSVIMMEEIARANASGIGFGLHSEIVAPYILHYGSEAQKKRFLPALARGEIIGAIAMSEPAAGSD
;
A
#
# COMPACT_ATOMS: atom_id res chain seq x y z
N VAL A 1 -15.37 25.45 2.04
CA VAL A 1 -14.43 24.37 1.68
C VAL A 1 -13.61 24.84 0.49
N ILE A 2 -12.28 24.86 0.61
CA ILE A 2 -11.39 25.20 -0.51
C ILE A 2 -11.35 23.98 -1.44
N GLU A 3 -11.71 24.18 -2.71
CA GLU A 3 -11.62 23.13 -3.71
C GLU A 3 -10.16 22.78 -4.00
N ARG A 4 -9.84 21.50 -3.97
CA ARG A 4 -8.50 21.01 -4.31
C ARG A 4 -8.41 20.78 -5.82
N THR A 5 -7.65 21.61 -6.52
CA THR A 5 -7.42 21.51 -7.97
C THR A 5 -6.27 20.58 -8.36
N LEU A 6 -5.67 19.92 -7.35
CA LEU A 6 -4.48 19.06 -7.49
C LEU A 6 -4.76 17.77 -8.27
N PHE A 7 -5.97 17.20 -8.12
CA PHE A 7 -6.31 15.91 -8.66
C PHE A 7 -6.93 16.00 -10.06
N THR A 8 -6.37 15.25 -11.00
CA THR A 8 -6.93 15.04 -12.34
C THR A 8 -8.15 14.10 -12.30
N ASP A 9 -8.81 13.92 -13.43
CA ASP A 9 -9.94 12.98 -13.52
C ASP A 9 -9.49 11.54 -13.35
N ASP A 10 -8.29 11.15 -13.78
CA ASP A 10 -7.71 9.82 -13.51
C ASP A 10 -7.51 9.60 -12.01
N HIS A 11 -7.00 10.57 -11.29
CA HIS A 11 -6.90 10.52 -9.83
C HIS A 11 -8.25 10.35 -9.15
N LYS A 12 -9.28 11.04 -9.61
CA LYS A 12 -10.64 10.91 -9.08
C LYS A 12 -11.23 9.53 -9.36
N GLN A 13 -11.04 9.01 -10.57
CA GLN A 13 -11.48 7.66 -10.94
C GLN A 13 -10.77 6.59 -10.11
N PHE A 14 -9.47 6.72 -9.90
CA PHE A 14 -8.71 5.84 -9.02
C PHE A 14 -9.25 5.89 -7.58
N ARG A 15 -9.51 7.09 -7.05
CA ARG A 15 -10.10 7.28 -5.73
C ARG A 15 -11.41 6.52 -5.57
N ASP A 16 -12.31 6.64 -6.55
CA ASP A 16 -13.60 5.96 -6.52
C ASP A 16 -13.42 4.43 -6.58
N SER A 17 -12.49 3.95 -7.38
CA SER A 17 -12.18 2.53 -7.48
C SER A 17 -11.60 1.97 -6.18
N PHE A 18 -10.63 2.68 -5.60
CA PHE A 18 -10.03 2.27 -4.33
C PHE A 18 -11.01 2.36 -3.16
N ARG A 19 -11.86 3.38 -3.13
CA ARG A 19 -12.95 3.49 -2.13
C ARG A 19 -13.89 2.29 -2.18
N LYS A 20 -14.36 1.91 -3.37
CA LYS A 20 -15.21 0.73 -3.56
C LYS A 20 -14.51 -0.55 -3.13
N PHE A 21 -13.21 -0.67 -3.38
CA PHE A 21 -12.43 -1.80 -2.91
C PHE A 21 -12.42 -1.86 -1.37
N LEU A 22 -12.13 -0.74 -0.69
CA LEU A 22 -12.14 -0.69 0.78
C LEU A 22 -13.53 -1.03 1.35
N GLU A 23 -14.59 -0.46 0.80
CA GLU A 23 -15.97 -0.69 1.25
C GLU A 23 -16.40 -2.15 1.09
N LYS A 24 -15.90 -2.84 0.08
CA LYS A 24 -16.26 -4.25 -0.20
C LYS A 24 -15.34 -5.24 0.49
N GLU A 25 -14.04 -5.04 0.43
CA GLU A 25 -13.04 -6.05 0.76
C GLU A 25 -12.34 -5.80 2.11
N VAL A 26 -12.51 -4.63 2.72
CA VAL A 26 -11.82 -4.25 3.96
C VAL A 26 -12.81 -3.92 5.09
N VAL A 27 -13.65 -2.92 4.89
CA VAL A 27 -14.53 -2.39 5.95
C VAL A 27 -15.39 -3.47 6.61
N PRO A 28 -16.03 -4.40 5.88
CA PRO A 28 -16.88 -5.43 6.50
C PRO A 28 -16.11 -6.42 7.38
N PHE A 29 -14.81 -6.56 7.19
CA PHE A 29 -13.97 -7.56 7.86
C PHE A 29 -12.98 -6.95 8.86
N HIS A 30 -12.83 -5.63 8.87
CA HIS A 30 -11.78 -4.95 9.64
C HIS A 30 -11.90 -5.21 11.15
N GLY A 31 -13.13 -5.21 11.69
CA GLY A 31 -13.36 -5.52 13.10
C GLY A 31 -12.94 -6.96 13.47
N ASP A 32 -13.26 -7.94 12.62
CA ASP A 32 -12.85 -9.33 12.85
C ASP A 32 -11.33 -9.47 12.81
N TRP A 33 -10.64 -8.71 11.94
CA TRP A 33 -9.17 -8.70 11.89
C TRP A 33 -8.53 -8.05 13.11
N GLU A 34 -9.16 -7.02 13.66
CA GLU A 34 -8.71 -6.43 14.93
C GLU A 34 -8.84 -7.42 16.08
N ASP A 35 -9.95 -8.15 16.17
CA ASP A 35 -10.19 -9.15 17.20
C ASP A 35 -9.23 -10.37 17.09
N GLN A 36 -8.96 -10.84 15.86
CA GLN A 36 -8.03 -11.96 15.64
C GLN A 36 -6.55 -11.55 15.68
N GLY A 37 -6.23 -10.24 15.54
CA GLY A 37 -4.88 -9.71 15.62
C GLY A 37 -4.06 -9.76 14.32
N TYR A 38 -4.67 -10.09 13.20
CA TYR A 38 -4.02 -10.08 11.89
C TYR A 38 -5.02 -9.85 10.74
N VAL A 39 -4.52 -9.33 9.62
CA VAL A 39 -5.29 -9.10 8.40
C VAL A 39 -5.23 -10.34 7.50
N ASP A 40 -6.36 -10.76 6.96
CA ASP A 40 -6.43 -11.91 6.07
C ASP A 40 -5.55 -11.72 4.83
N ARG A 41 -4.79 -12.74 4.49
CA ARG A 41 -3.87 -12.70 3.35
C ARG A 41 -4.57 -12.46 2.01
N LYS A 42 -5.83 -12.90 1.89
CA LYS A 42 -6.63 -12.72 0.67
C LYS A 42 -6.84 -11.27 0.26
N VAL A 43 -6.93 -10.33 1.21
CA VAL A 43 -7.11 -8.91 0.86
C VAL A 43 -5.85 -8.34 0.21
N TRP A 44 -4.67 -8.83 0.58
CA TRP A 44 -3.40 -8.43 -0.01
C TRP A 44 -3.29 -8.85 -1.48
N THR A 45 -3.63 -10.10 -1.81
CA THR A 45 -3.64 -10.57 -3.20
C THR A 45 -4.70 -9.85 -4.03
N LYS A 46 -5.90 -9.63 -3.50
CA LYS A 46 -6.94 -8.84 -4.17
C LYS A 46 -6.50 -7.40 -4.42
N ALA A 47 -5.83 -6.78 -3.47
CA ALA A 47 -5.30 -5.42 -3.63
C ALA A 47 -4.20 -5.37 -4.69
N GLY A 48 -3.31 -6.37 -4.72
CA GLY A 48 -2.28 -6.51 -5.75
C GLY A 48 -2.86 -6.72 -7.13
N GLU A 49 -3.83 -7.62 -7.29
CA GLU A 49 -4.57 -7.86 -8.55
C GLU A 49 -5.29 -6.60 -9.05
N ALA A 50 -5.79 -5.78 -8.16
CA ALA A 50 -6.46 -4.52 -8.49
C ALA A 50 -5.49 -3.33 -8.72
N GLY A 51 -4.17 -3.52 -8.56
CA GLY A 51 -3.16 -2.47 -8.71
C GLY A 51 -3.10 -1.46 -7.56
N PHE A 52 -3.57 -1.84 -6.38
CA PHE A 52 -3.61 -0.97 -5.19
C PHE A 52 -2.41 -1.17 -4.26
N LEU A 53 -1.41 -1.95 -4.65
CA LEU A 53 -0.14 -2.06 -3.92
C LEU A 53 1.00 -1.48 -4.75
N CYS A 54 1.89 -0.74 -4.10
CA CYS A 54 3.08 -0.16 -4.71
C CYS A 54 2.80 0.65 -6.00
N PRO A 55 1.81 1.55 -6.05
CA PRO A 55 1.41 2.23 -7.29
C PRO A 55 2.53 3.06 -7.90
N SER A 56 3.40 3.67 -7.08
CA SER A 56 4.50 4.53 -7.54
C SER A 56 5.77 3.76 -7.94
N MET A 57 5.78 2.44 -7.78
CA MET A 57 6.94 1.62 -8.19
C MET A 57 7.04 1.56 -9.71
N PRO A 58 8.27 1.56 -10.28
CA PRO A 58 8.48 1.42 -11.73
C PRO A 58 7.83 0.16 -12.31
N GLU A 59 7.35 0.28 -13.54
CA GLU A 59 6.70 -0.84 -14.26
C GLU A 59 7.61 -2.05 -14.42
N GLU A 60 8.92 -1.85 -14.60
CA GLU A 60 9.92 -2.93 -14.70
C GLU A 60 9.96 -3.84 -13.46
N TYR A 61 9.47 -3.36 -12.33
CA TYR A 61 9.34 -4.13 -11.07
C TYR A 61 7.89 -4.45 -10.70
N GLY A 62 6.96 -4.28 -11.63
CA GLY A 62 5.55 -4.65 -11.46
C GLY A 62 4.65 -3.58 -10.84
N GLY A 63 5.15 -2.37 -10.64
CA GLY A 63 4.33 -1.21 -10.26
C GLY A 63 3.65 -0.56 -11.46
N ALA A 64 2.92 0.51 -11.22
CA ALA A 64 2.24 1.30 -12.27
C ALA A 64 3.04 2.55 -12.69
N GLY A 65 4.19 2.84 -12.09
CA GLY A 65 4.93 4.08 -12.32
C GLY A 65 4.13 5.35 -12.04
N ALA A 66 3.08 5.23 -11.22
CA ALA A 66 2.16 6.31 -10.92
C ALA A 66 2.82 7.42 -10.09
N ASP A 67 2.32 8.64 -10.20
CA ASP A 67 2.79 9.74 -9.36
C ASP A 67 2.37 9.57 -7.89
N ARG A 68 2.95 10.37 -7.00
CA ARG A 68 2.72 10.30 -5.56
C ARG A 68 1.30 10.66 -5.12
N LEU A 69 0.50 11.30 -5.98
CA LEU A 69 -0.88 11.64 -5.65
C LEU A 69 -1.78 10.41 -5.53
N TYR A 70 -1.46 9.33 -6.24
CA TYR A 70 -2.14 8.05 -6.05
C TYR A 70 -1.93 7.49 -4.64
N SER A 71 -0.71 7.55 -4.13
CA SER A 71 -0.41 7.16 -2.74
C SER A 71 -1.13 8.05 -1.73
N VAL A 72 -1.16 9.37 -1.96
CA VAL A 72 -1.93 10.31 -1.11
C VAL A 72 -3.41 9.94 -1.08
N ILE A 73 -4.00 9.64 -2.22
CA ILE A 73 -5.40 9.21 -2.32
C ILE A 73 -5.65 7.95 -1.50
N MET A 74 -4.78 6.96 -1.62
CA MET A 74 -4.92 5.72 -0.84
C MET A 74 -4.88 5.98 0.66
N MET A 75 -3.94 6.79 1.14
CA MET A 75 -3.85 7.14 2.56
C MET A 75 -5.09 7.89 3.05
N GLU A 76 -5.62 8.84 2.26
CA GLU A 76 -6.86 9.56 2.58
C GLU A 76 -8.07 8.62 2.66
N GLU A 77 -8.22 7.69 1.73
CA GLU A 77 -9.36 6.78 1.70
C GLU A 77 -9.28 5.73 2.83
N ILE A 78 -8.08 5.23 3.16
CA ILE A 78 -7.85 4.35 4.31
C ILE A 78 -8.23 5.07 5.61
N ALA A 79 -7.78 6.33 5.77
CA ALA A 79 -8.12 7.13 6.95
C ALA A 79 -9.63 7.41 7.03
N ARG A 80 -10.26 7.76 5.90
CA ARG A 80 -11.70 7.99 5.82
C ARG A 80 -12.51 6.74 6.22
N ALA A 81 -12.04 5.56 5.80
CA ALA A 81 -12.67 4.28 6.12
C ALA A 81 -12.36 3.80 7.55
N ASN A 82 -11.54 4.51 8.30
CA ASN A 82 -11.02 4.09 9.61
C ASN A 82 -10.39 2.68 9.58
N ALA A 83 -9.68 2.36 8.49
CA ALA A 83 -9.12 1.03 8.22
C ALA A 83 -7.58 1.01 8.35
N SER A 84 -7.02 1.72 9.33
CA SER A 84 -5.57 1.89 9.50
C SER A 84 -4.81 0.56 9.74
N GLY A 85 -5.49 -0.47 10.24
CA GLY A 85 -4.89 -1.77 10.55
C GLY A 85 -4.45 -2.59 9.33
N ILE A 86 -4.86 -2.24 8.11
CA ILE A 86 -4.53 -3.04 6.91
C ILE A 86 -3.06 -3.00 6.49
N GLY A 87 -2.29 -1.99 6.89
CA GLY A 87 -0.84 -1.95 6.68
C GLY A 87 -0.36 -1.64 5.25
N PHE A 88 -1.23 -1.33 4.29
CA PHE A 88 -0.87 -1.07 2.89
C PHE A 88 0.13 0.08 2.72
N GLY A 89 -0.01 1.14 3.54
CA GLY A 89 0.90 2.29 3.50
C GLY A 89 2.33 1.93 3.89
N LEU A 90 2.53 1.18 4.97
CA LEU A 90 3.86 0.73 5.39
C LEU A 90 4.51 -0.15 4.32
N HIS A 91 3.76 -1.09 3.78
CA HIS A 91 4.20 -1.99 2.72
C HIS A 91 4.63 -1.25 1.45
N SER A 92 3.76 -0.38 0.92
CA SER A 92 3.92 0.26 -0.39
C SER A 92 4.79 1.50 -0.37
N GLU A 93 4.74 2.29 0.73
CA GLU A 93 5.37 3.61 0.77
C GLU A 93 6.66 3.64 1.63
N ILE A 94 6.92 2.57 2.39
CA ILE A 94 8.13 2.45 3.20
C ILE A 94 8.96 1.26 2.72
N VAL A 95 8.46 0.02 2.87
CA VAL A 95 9.26 -1.19 2.63
C VAL A 95 9.67 -1.31 1.16
N ALA A 96 8.72 -1.18 0.23
CA ALA A 96 9.02 -1.29 -1.19
C ALA A 96 10.03 -0.24 -1.68
N PRO A 97 9.93 1.06 -1.32
CA PRO A 97 10.95 2.06 -1.64
C PRO A 97 12.33 1.76 -1.05
N TYR A 98 12.43 1.20 0.16
CA TYR A 98 13.74 0.78 0.69
C TYR A 98 14.41 -0.25 -0.20
N ILE A 99 13.69 -1.27 -0.64
CA ILE A 99 14.24 -2.28 -1.56
C ILE A 99 14.58 -1.66 -2.92
N LEU A 100 13.71 -0.76 -3.43
CA LEU A 100 13.93 -0.09 -4.72
C LEU A 100 15.20 0.77 -4.71
N HIS A 101 15.47 1.51 -3.65
CA HIS A 101 16.59 2.44 -3.60
C HIS A 101 17.90 1.80 -3.13
N TYR A 102 17.86 0.81 -2.26
CA TYR A 102 19.03 0.25 -1.60
C TYR A 102 19.28 -1.23 -1.91
N GLY A 103 18.32 -1.92 -2.48
CA GLY A 103 18.47 -3.33 -2.87
C GLY A 103 19.38 -3.52 -4.08
N SER A 104 20.06 -4.67 -4.15
CA SER A 104 20.72 -5.11 -5.39
C SER A 104 19.68 -5.43 -6.47
N GLU A 105 20.07 -5.44 -7.74
CA GLU A 105 19.17 -5.79 -8.84
C GLU A 105 18.53 -7.19 -8.65
N ALA A 106 19.26 -8.14 -8.10
CA ALA A 106 18.73 -9.46 -7.77
C ALA A 106 17.61 -9.38 -6.71
N GLN A 107 17.80 -8.55 -5.68
CA GLN A 107 16.78 -8.32 -4.64
C GLN A 107 15.56 -7.59 -5.19
N LYS A 108 15.75 -6.53 -5.98
CA LYS A 108 14.65 -5.79 -6.62
C LYS A 108 13.79 -6.72 -7.47
N LYS A 109 14.41 -7.47 -8.39
CA LYS A 109 13.71 -8.42 -9.27
C LYS A 109 13.01 -9.55 -8.51
N ARG A 110 13.55 -9.96 -7.38
CA ARG A 110 12.97 -11.02 -6.54
C ARG A 110 11.78 -10.52 -5.74
N PHE A 111 11.90 -9.37 -5.08
CA PHE A 111 10.94 -8.94 -4.06
C PHE A 111 9.88 -7.97 -4.58
N LEU A 112 10.27 -6.98 -5.40
CA LEU A 112 9.37 -5.90 -5.76
C LEU A 112 8.13 -6.36 -6.55
N PRO A 113 8.25 -7.25 -7.57
CA PRO A 113 7.06 -7.75 -8.25
C PRO A 113 6.12 -8.56 -7.34
N ALA A 114 6.68 -9.31 -6.40
CA ALA A 114 5.88 -10.08 -5.44
C ALA A 114 5.20 -9.21 -4.38
N LEU A 115 5.83 -8.09 -3.98
CA LEU A 115 5.20 -7.06 -3.16
C LEU A 115 4.04 -6.39 -3.90
N ALA A 116 4.25 -5.99 -5.16
CA ALA A 116 3.20 -5.35 -5.97
C ALA A 116 1.97 -6.25 -6.17
N ARG A 117 2.16 -7.58 -6.26
CA ARG A 117 1.06 -8.54 -6.37
C ARG A 117 0.47 -8.98 -5.02
N GLY A 118 1.01 -8.51 -3.89
CA GLY A 118 0.55 -8.92 -2.55
C GLY A 118 0.88 -10.38 -2.18
N GLU A 119 1.77 -11.02 -2.91
CA GLU A 119 2.28 -12.38 -2.63
C GLU A 119 3.24 -12.39 -1.42
N ILE A 120 3.98 -11.30 -1.26
CA ILE A 120 4.83 -11.00 -0.12
C ILE A 120 4.28 -9.78 0.59
N ILE A 121 4.21 -9.82 1.91
CA ILE A 121 3.82 -8.69 2.75
C ILE A 121 5.08 -8.12 3.39
N GLY A 122 5.32 -6.82 3.15
CA GLY A 122 6.45 -6.12 3.72
C GLY A 122 6.23 -5.72 5.17
N ALA A 123 7.28 -5.84 5.97
CA ALA A 123 7.33 -5.37 7.34
C ALA A 123 8.68 -4.69 7.60
N ILE A 124 8.75 -3.84 8.63
CA ILE A 124 9.98 -3.16 9.03
C ILE A 124 10.26 -3.38 10.50
N ALA A 125 11.53 -3.66 10.83
CA ALA A 125 12.05 -3.67 12.19
C ALA A 125 13.16 -2.64 12.27
N MET A 126 12.94 -1.56 13.02
CA MET A 126 13.86 -0.41 13.08
C MET A 126 14.72 -0.39 14.32
N SER A 127 14.33 -1.08 15.39
CA SER A 127 15.12 -1.12 16.64
C SER A 127 16.41 -1.89 16.44
N GLU A 128 17.52 -1.33 16.90
CA GLU A 128 18.84 -1.92 16.89
C GLU A 128 19.34 -2.17 18.34
N PRO A 129 20.34 -3.06 18.55
CA PRO A 129 20.83 -3.36 19.92
C PRO A 129 21.31 -2.14 20.71
N ALA A 130 21.83 -1.12 20.01
CA ALA A 130 22.39 0.08 20.62
C ALA A 130 21.50 1.32 20.44
N ALA A 131 20.39 1.24 19.73
CA ALA A 131 19.53 2.37 19.40
C ALA A 131 18.04 1.99 19.54
N GLY A 132 17.30 2.79 20.32
CA GLY A 132 15.87 2.75 20.45
C GLY A 132 15.28 4.09 20.02
N SER A 133 15.16 5.01 20.99
CA SER A 133 14.58 6.34 20.76
C SER A 133 15.58 7.40 20.31
N ASP A 134 16.82 7.12 20.19
CA ASP A 134 17.92 8.01 19.76
C ASP A 134 18.57 7.53 18.47
#